data_c9b429074ab19b739329fc598fc85e29
#
_entry.id   c9b429074ab19b739329fc598fc85e29
#
_cell.length_a   1.000
_cell.length_b   1.000
_cell.length_c   1.000
_cell.angle_alpha   90.00
_cell.angle_beta   90.00
_cell.angle_gamma   90.00
#
_symmetry.space_group_name_H-M   'P 1'
#
loop_
_entity.id
_entity.type
_entity.pdbx_description
1 polymer ?
#
loop_
_entity_poly.entity_id
_entity_poly.type
_entity_poly.pdbx_seq_one_letter_code
_entity_poly.pdbx_strand_id
1 'polypeptide(L)'
;MHTEVISARDDMDQEALSKLFMRHHLLMMPIVDAEGRIKGVVSVDDIVHVVQEEATEDIQKIGGVETLEGPYLQVPLLRMIRKRAGWLAALFLGEMLTATAMGQFEAEIARAVVLALFVPLIISSGGNSGSQATTLVIRAMALGELRIRDWWRVIRRELVTGLGLGLILASIGLVRILLWQFLFSAYGDHYFLVAMTVALSLTGVVLWGSLMGSILPFILRGLGFDPASASAPFVATLVDVTGLVIYFTVAAMVLRGTLL
;
A
#
# COMPACT_ATOMS: atom_id res chain seq x y z
N MET A 1 -0.11 43.75 -24.23
CA MET A 1 0.85 43.49 -23.14
C MET A 1 0.06 42.83 -22.03
N HIS A 2 0.34 41.57 -21.70
CA HIS A 2 -0.32 40.90 -20.58
C HIS A 2 0.26 41.49 -19.30
N THR A 3 -0.57 42.11 -18.47
CA THR A 3 -0.19 42.75 -17.21
C THR A 3 -0.22 41.81 -16.01
N GLU A 4 -0.88 40.67 -16.14
CA GLU A 4 -0.90 39.61 -15.12
C GLU A 4 0.15 38.54 -15.45
N VAL A 5 1.32 38.66 -14.82
CA VAL A 5 2.40 37.69 -14.97
C VAL A 5 2.27 36.66 -13.84
N ILE A 6 2.16 35.36 -14.22
CA ILE A 6 2.21 34.29 -13.25
C ILE A 6 3.63 34.20 -12.70
N SER A 7 3.77 34.36 -11.39
CA SER A 7 5.05 34.28 -10.67
C SER A 7 4.93 33.31 -9.49
N ALA A 8 6.03 32.73 -9.04
CA ALA A 8 6.10 31.94 -7.83
C ALA A 8 7.00 32.64 -6.80
N ARG A 9 6.74 32.38 -5.53
CA ARG A 9 7.59 32.86 -4.44
C ARG A 9 8.82 31.96 -4.30
N ASP A 10 9.90 32.57 -3.81
CA ASP A 10 11.19 31.90 -3.59
C ASP A 10 11.16 30.83 -2.47
N ASP A 11 10.11 30.83 -1.64
CA ASP A 11 9.85 29.84 -0.59
C ASP A 11 8.84 28.74 -1.05
N MET A 12 8.41 28.76 -2.30
CA MET A 12 7.47 27.76 -2.83
C MET A 12 8.16 26.41 -3.00
N ASP A 13 7.46 25.35 -2.55
CA ASP A 13 7.89 23.98 -2.75
C ASP A 13 8.02 23.62 -4.25
N GLN A 14 9.06 22.86 -4.59
CA GLN A 14 9.40 22.53 -5.98
C GLN A 14 8.34 21.65 -6.66
N GLU A 15 7.69 20.77 -5.91
CA GLU A 15 6.58 19.94 -6.43
C GLU A 15 5.36 20.83 -6.76
N ALA A 16 5.05 21.80 -5.90
CA ALA A 16 3.98 22.76 -6.14
C ALA A 16 4.29 23.66 -7.34
N LEU A 17 5.56 24.08 -7.49
CA LEU A 17 6.04 24.85 -8.62
C LEU A 17 5.89 24.09 -9.95
N SER A 18 6.28 22.82 -9.99
CA SER A 18 6.15 21.96 -11.17
C SER A 18 4.68 21.82 -11.62
N LYS A 19 3.76 21.65 -10.67
CA LYS A 19 2.31 21.60 -10.93
C LYS A 19 1.78 22.91 -11.51
N LEU A 20 2.32 24.03 -11.07
CA LEU A 20 1.95 25.36 -11.60
C LEU A 20 2.40 25.51 -13.06
N PHE A 21 3.63 25.09 -13.38
CA PHE A 21 4.14 25.08 -14.76
C PHE A 21 3.24 24.24 -15.69
N MET A 22 2.94 23.02 -15.29
CA MET A 22 2.09 22.12 -16.08
C MET A 22 0.67 22.66 -16.27
N ARG A 23 0.08 23.27 -15.23
CA ARG A 23 -1.28 23.81 -15.29
C ARG A 23 -1.41 24.98 -16.26
N HIS A 24 -0.38 25.81 -16.35
CA HIS A 24 -0.41 27.05 -17.14
C HIS A 24 0.39 26.94 -18.43
N HIS A 25 0.95 25.76 -18.74
CA HIS A 25 1.78 25.51 -19.94
C HIS A 25 2.90 26.53 -20.11
N LEU A 26 3.61 26.83 -19.02
CA LEU A 26 4.65 27.85 -19.01
C LEU A 26 5.97 27.29 -19.53
N LEU A 27 6.72 28.15 -20.24
CA LEU A 27 8.11 27.87 -20.65
C LEU A 27 9.11 28.45 -19.65
N MET A 28 8.73 29.56 -19.01
CA MET A 28 9.52 30.28 -18.00
C MET A 28 8.58 30.89 -16.97
N MET A 29 9.05 31.00 -15.72
CA MET A 29 8.33 31.66 -14.64
C MET A 29 9.27 32.49 -13.79
N PRO A 30 8.95 33.76 -13.53
CA PRO A 30 9.73 34.60 -12.62
C PRO A 30 9.50 34.13 -11.16
N ILE A 31 10.59 34.10 -10.40
CA ILE A 31 10.59 33.83 -8.97
C ILE A 31 10.75 35.18 -8.26
N VAL A 32 9.87 35.42 -7.30
CA VAL A 32 9.82 36.72 -6.56
C VAL A 32 10.01 36.52 -5.06
N ASP A 33 10.54 37.53 -4.39
CA ASP A 33 10.61 37.59 -2.93
C ASP A 33 9.24 37.98 -2.30
N ALA A 34 9.21 38.12 -0.98
CA ALA A 34 8.02 38.52 -0.23
C ALA A 34 7.54 39.96 -0.61
N GLU A 35 8.43 40.80 -1.10
CA GLU A 35 8.16 42.16 -1.53
C GLU A 35 7.80 42.27 -3.04
N GLY A 36 7.72 41.12 -3.75
CA GLY A 36 7.38 41.06 -5.17
C GLY A 36 8.53 41.42 -6.12
N ARG A 37 9.78 41.46 -5.65
CA ARG A 37 10.96 41.75 -6.49
C ARG A 37 11.47 40.47 -7.13
N ILE A 38 11.82 40.53 -8.40
CA ILE A 38 12.32 39.36 -9.14
C ILE A 38 13.69 38.97 -8.60
N LYS A 39 13.82 37.72 -8.15
CA LYS A 39 15.07 37.08 -7.73
C LYS A 39 15.73 36.24 -8.82
N GLY A 40 14.92 35.70 -9.70
CA GLY A 40 15.40 34.82 -10.78
C GLY A 40 14.27 34.36 -11.69
N VAL A 41 14.60 33.44 -12.56
CA VAL A 41 13.67 32.83 -13.49
C VAL A 41 13.91 31.30 -13.46
N VAL A 42 12.86 30.51 -13.41
CA VAL A 42 12.90 29.05 -13.59
C VAL A 42 12.42 28.74 -14.98
N SER A 43 13.10 27.85 -15.68
CA SER A 43 12.74 27.35 -17.02
C SER A 43 12.00 26.02 -16.95
N VAL A 44 11.33 25.64 -18.05
CA VAL A 44 10.71 24.32 -18.18
C VAL A 44 11.74 23.20 -18.11
N ASP A 45 12.98 23.42 -18.55
CA ASP A 45 14.06 22.43 -18.48
C ASP A 45 14.43 22.11 -17.02
N ASP A 46 14.49 23.14 -16.15
CA ASP A 46 14.70 22.95 -14.72
C ASP A 46 13.55 22.14 -14.10
N ILE A 47 12.31 22.44 -14.52
CA ILE A 47 11.11 21.72 -14.04
C ILE A 47 11.09 20.26 -14.47
N VAL A 48 11.61 19.92 -15.66
CA VAL A 48 11.72 18.51 -16.08
C VAL A 48 12.62 17.72 -15.13
N HIS A 49 13.74 18.31 -14.68
CA HIS A 49 14.62 17.68 -13.70
C HIS A 49 13.91 17.50 -12.35
N VAL A 50 13.22 18.52 -11.86
CA VAL A 50 12.45 18.45 -10.61
C VAL A 50 11.40 17.32 -10.69
N VAL A 51 10.62 17.24 -11.75
CA VAL A 51 9.61 16.18 -11.94
C VAL A 51 10.23 14.79 -11.93
N GLN A 52 11.43 14.65 -12.52
CA GLN A 52 12.16 13.36 -12.54
C GLN A 52 12.67 12.99 -11.13
N GLU A 53 13.17 13.95 -10.37
CA GLU A 53 13.63 13.74 -8.99
C GLU A 53 12.48 13.34 -8.08
N GLU A 54 11.36 14.08 -8.11
CA GLU A 54 10.16 13.80 -7.32
C GLU A 54 9.58 12.40 -7.67
N ALA A 55 9.46 12.09 -8.97
CA ALA A 55 8.99 10.77 -9.39
C ALA A 55 9.90 9.63 -8.91
N THR A 56 11.21 9.86 -8.88
CA THR A 56 12.20 8.90 -8.38
C THR A 56 12.06 8.71 -6.87
N GLU A 57 11.88 9.82 -6.15
CA GLU A 57 11.66 9.81 -4.69
C GLU A 57 10.38 9.06 -4.33
N ASP A 58 9.27 9.36 -5.00
CA ASP A 58 7.98 8.69 -4.80
C ASP A 58 8.10 7.17 -5.01
N ILE A 59 8.76 6.74 -6.10
CA ILE A 59 8.97 5.31 -6.39
C ILE A 59 9.76 4.64 -5.27
N GLN A 60 10.81 5.29 -4.76
CA GLN A 60 11.65 4.74 -3.69
C GLN A 60 10.88 4.68 -2.36
N LYS A 61 10.12 5.71 -2.01
CA LYS A 61 9.25 5.74 -0.83
C LYS A 61 8.15 4.67 -0.89
N ILE A 62 7.48 4.51 -2.04
CA ILE A 62 6.50 3.45 -2.26
C ILE A 62 7.13 2.07 -2.04
N GLY A 63 8.41 1.90 -2.43
CA GLY A 63 9.18 0.69 -2.17
C GLY A 63 9.68 0.54 -0.72
N GLY A 64 9.41 1.49 0.17
CA GLY A 64 9.88 1.48 1.56
C GLY A 64 11.38 1.72 1.69
N VAL A 65 11.95 2.57 0.85
CA VAL A 65 13.36 2.95 0.86
C VAL A 65 13.48 4.46 0.99
N GLU A 66 14.41 4.93 1.81
CA GLU A 66 14.76 6.36 1.81
C GLU A 66 15.45 6.74 0.50
N THR A 67 15.19 7.97 0.05
CA THR A 67 15.69 8.50 -1.22
C THR A 67 17.20 8.34 -1.36
N LEU A 68 17.62 7.71 -2.46
CA LEU A 68 19.02 7.52 -2.83
C LEU A 68 19.48 8.70 -3.70
N GLU A 69 20.55 9.35 -3.29
CA GLU A 69 21.16 10.44 -4.01
C GLU A 69 22.14 9.90 -5.06
N GLY A 70 21.72 9.87 -6.32
CA GLY A 70 22.57 9.53 -7.46
C GLY A 70 22.33 8.13 -8.05
N PRO A 71 23.07 7.76 -9.11
CA PRO A 71 22.93 6.48 -9.83
C PRO A 71 23.21 5.29 -8.92
N TYR A 72 22.38 4.25 -9.02
CA TYR A 72 22.40 3.06 -8.17
C TYR A 72 23.79 2.45 -7.94
N LEU A 73 24.59 2.28 -9.00
CA LEU A 73 25.92 1.69 -8.91
C LEU A 73 26.97 2.62 -8.29
N GLN A 74 26.70 3.90 -8.18
CA GLN A 74 27.64 4.89 -7.60
C GLN A 74 27.39 5.14 -6.11
N VAL A 75 26.23 4.72 -5.58
CA VAL A 75 25.92 4.86 -4.16
C VAL A 75 26.80 3.89 -3.35
N PRO A 76 27.58 4.37 -2.35
CA PRO A 76 28.40 3.50 -1.50
C PRO A 76 27.53 2.47 -0.76
N LEU A 77 28.00 1.22 -0.70
CA LEU A 77 27.26 0.10 -0.09
C LEU A 77 26.78 0.41 1.34
N LEU A 78 27.62 1.03 2.16
CA LEU A 78 27.27 1.36 3.55
C LEU A 78 26.11 2.38 3.60
N ARG A 79 26.09 3.36 2.69
CA ARG A 79 25.00 4.32 2.58
C ARG A 79 23.71 3.63 2.14
N MET A 80 23.78 2.73 1.16
CA MET A 80 22.64 1.94 0.70
C MET A 80 22.06 1.06 1.82
N ILE A 81 22.92 0.38 2.60
CA ILE A 81 22.48 -0.40 3.76
C ILE A 81 21.75 0.49 4.76
N ARG A 82 22.34 1.66 5.13
CA ARG A 82 21.72 2.59 6.10
C ARG A 82 20.35 3.08 5.62
N LYS A 83 20.23 3.49 4.35
CA LYS A 83 18.98 4.00 3.75
C LYS A 83 17.85 2.97 3.70
N ARG A 84 18.18 1.69 3.70
CA ARG A 84 17.22 0.58 3.71
C ARG A 84 16.97 0.02 5.10
N ALA A 85 17.99 -0.02 5.95
CA ALA A 85 17.95 -0.70 7.24
C ALA A 85 16.95 -0.08 8.21
N GLY A 86 16.83 1.24 8.27
CA GLY A 86 15.90 1.93 9.16
C GLY A 86 14.46 1.50 8.95
N TRP A 87 14.03 1.54 7.69
CA TRP A 87 12.66 1.14 7.33
C TRP A 87 12.43 -0.36 7.50
N LEU A 88 13.37 -1.19 7.04
CA LEU A 88 13.29 -2.65 7.22
C LEU A 88 13.23 -3.06 8.70
N ALA A 89 13.98 -2.40 9.57
CA ALA A 89 13.94 -2.66 11.01
C ALA A 89 12.56 -2.29 11.60
N ALA A 90 11.98 -1.16 11.20
CA ALA A 90 10.64 -0.76 11.64
C ALA A 90 9.58 -1.76 11.18
N LEU A 91 9.64 -2.21 9.91
CA LEU A 91 8.75 -3.23 9.37
C LEU A 91 8.92 -4.57 10.09
N PHE A 92 10.15 -4.99 10.38
CA PHE A 92 10.43 -6.22 11.10
C PHE A 92 9.86 -6.21 12.53
N LEU A 93 9.97 -5.08 13.25
CA LEU A 93 9.31 -4.92 14.54
C LEU A 93 7.78 -5.01 14.44
N GLY A 94 7.20 -4.45 13.38
CA GLY A 94 5.79 -4.62 13.06
C GLY A 94 5.43 -6.09 12.80
N GLU A 95 6.26 -6.80 12.03
CA GLU A 95 6.07 -8.22 11.71
C GLU A 95 6.14 -9.12 12.95
N MET A 96 6.91 -8.76 13.98
CA MET A 96 6.91 -9.49 15.26
C MET A 96 5.53 -9.53 15.93
N LEU A 97 4.65 -8.55 15.65
CA LEU A 97 3.27 -8.58 16.12
C LEU A 97 2.47 -9.73 15.50
N THR A 98 2.80 -10.16 14.28
CA THR A 98 2.19 -11.32 13.63
C THR A 98 2.47 -12.60 14.42
N ALA A 99 3.70 -12.80 14.89
CA ALA A 99 4.04 -13.92 15.76
C ALA A 99 3.25 -13.88 17.08
N THR A 100 3.09 -12.69 17.67
CA THR A 100 2.29 -12.50 18.89
C THR A 100 0.81 -12.80 18.63
N ALA A 101 0.26 -12.33 17.50
CA ALA A 101 -1.11 -12.64 17.10
C ALA A 101 -1.32 -14.14 16.87
N MET A 102 -0.37 -14.84 16.22
CA MET A 102 -0.43 -16.30 16.05
C MET A 102 -0.46 -17.03 17.39
N GLY A 103 0.31 -16.56 18.37
CA GLY A 103 0.31 -17.14 19.73
C GLY A 103 -1.06 -17.08 20.41
N GLN A 104 -1.91 -16.10 20.10
CA GLN A 104 -3.27 -16.02 20.64
C GLN A 104 -4.19 -17.13 20.05
N PHE A 105 -3.86 -17.64 18.87
CA PHE A 105 -4.63 -18.69 18.18
C PHE A 105 -3.94 -20.05 18.21
N GLU A 106 -2.98 -20.26 19.11
CA GLU A 106 -2.22 -21.53 19.21
C GLU A 106 -3.15 -22.71 19.44
N ALA A 107 -4.19 -22.57 20.28
CA ALA A 107 -5.14 -23.63 20.58
C ALA A 107 -5.97 -24.02 19.35
N GLU A 108 -6.41 -23.05 18.56
CA GLU A 108 -7.14 -23.26 17.30
C GLU A 108 -6.26 -23.92 16.24
N ILE A 109 -5.01 -23.48 16.13
CA ILE A 109 -4.02 -24.06 15.22
C ILE A 109 -3.72 -25.51 15.60
N ALA A 110 -3.56 -25.80 16.89
CA ALA A 110 -3.30 -27.15 17.36
C ALA A 110 -4.47 -28.12 17.11
N ARG A 111 -5.72 -27.63 17.19
CA ARG A 111 -6.93 -28.44 16.91
C ARG A 111 -7.14 -28.66 15.43
N ALA A 112 -6.88 -27.64 14.61
CA ALA A 112 -7.10 -27.67 13.17
C ALA A 112 -5.81 -27.28 12.41
N VAL A 113 -4.79 -28.16 12.46
CA VAL A 113 -3.48 -27.94 11.80
C VAL A 113 -3.60 -27.63 10.31
N VAL A 114 -4.66 -28.11 9.65
CA VAL A 114 -4.96 -27.82 8.24
C VAL A 114 -5.10 -26.33 7.98
N LEU A 115 -5.54 -25.54 8.96
CA LEU A 115 -5.66 -24.08 8.84
C LEU A 115 -4.30 -23.41 8.65
N ALA A 116 -3.26 -23.90 9.32
CA ALA A 116 -1.91 -23.34 9.23
C ALA A 116 -1.35 -23.40 7.80
N LEU A 117 -1.78 -24.37 6.99
CA LEU A 117 -1.36 -24.49 5.59
C LEU A 117 -1.82 -23.32 4.72
N PHE A 118 -2.90 -22.65 5.10
CA PHE A 118 -3.48 -21.55 4.33
C PHE A 118 -3.09 -20.15 4.83
N VAL A 119 -2.47 -20.07 6.01
CA VAL A 119 -2.01 -18.77 6.59
C VAL A 119 -1.17 -17.98 5.58
N PRO A 120 -0.09 -18.54 4.99
CA PRO A 120 0.73 -17.78 4.04
C PRO A 120 -0.05 -17.30 2.81
N LEU A 121 -0.96 -18.14 2.29
CA LEU A 121 -1.78 -17.83 1.13
C LEU A 121 -2.71 -16.64 1.40
N ILE A 122 -3.40 -16.67 2.55
CA ILE A 122 -4.42 -15.68 2.91
C ILE A 122 -3.77 -14.33 3.22
N ILE A 123 -2.72 -14.34 4.05
CA ILE A 123 -1.99 -13.13 4.45
C ILE A 123 -1.36 -12.47 3.23
N SER A 124 -0.58 -13.22 2.43
CA SER A 124 0.05 -12.70 1.22
C SER A 124 -0.95 -12.12 0.22
N SER A 125 -2.13 -12.73 0.08
CA SER A 125 -3.18 -12.22 -0.82
C SER A 125 -3.71 -10.86 -0.37
N GLY A 126 -3.89 -10.67 0.93
CA GLY A 126 -4.31 -9.38 1.50
C GLY A 126 -3.24 -8.30 1.36
N GLY A 127 -1.99 -8.63 1.70
CA GLY A 127 -0.84 -7.73 1.57
C GLY A 127 -0.62 -7.29 0.12
N ASN A 128 -0.73 -8.21 -0.84
CA ASN A 128 -0.63 -7.91 -2.27
C ASN A 128 -1.75 -6.96 -2.74
N SER A 129 -2.99 -7.22 -2.34
CA SER A 129 -4.14 -6.36 -2.67
C SER A 129 -3.98 -4.96 -2.08
N GLY A 130 -3.54 -4.88 -0.81
CA GLY A 130 -3.25 -3.61 -0.14
C GLY A 130 -2.15 -2.82 -0.83
N SER A 131 -1.05 -3.48 -1.18
CA SER A 131 0.07 -2.85 -1.89
C SER A 131 -0.34 -2.31 -3.26
N GLN A 132 -1.19 -3.04 -4.00
CA GLN A 132 -1.73 -2.57 -5.28
C GLN A 132 -2.61 -1.32 -5.09
N ALA A 133 -3.54 -1.34 -4.14
CA ALA A 133 -4.42 -0.21 -3.85
C ALA A 133 -3.61 1.03 -3.43
N THR A 134 -2.64 0.87 -2.53
CA THR A 134 -1.76 1.94 -2.07
C THR A 134 -1.00 2.57 -3.22
N THR A 135 -0.35 1.77 -4.07
CA THR A 135 0.41 2.26 -5.22
C THR A 135 -0.46 3.08 -6.17
N LEU A 136 -1.67 2.61 -6.46
CA LEU A 136 -2.61 3.32 -7.34
C LEU A 136 -3.08 4.65 -6.73
N VAL A 137 -3.38 4.67 -5.43
CA VAL A 137 -3.85 5.87 -4.73
C VAL A 137 -2.73 6.90 -4.60
N ILE A 138 -1.52 6.49 -4.20
CA ILE A 138 -0.37 7.41 -4.11
C ILE A 138 -0.10 8.05 -5.46
N ARG A 139 -0.01 7.24 -6.53
CA ARG A 139 0.19 7.76 -7.87
C ARG A 139 -0.89 8.77 -8.28
N ALA A 140 -2.17 8.46 -8.04
CA ALA A 140 -3.26 9.37 -8.37
C ALA A 140 -3.23 10.67 -7.54
N MET A 141 -2.72 10.61 -6.30
CA MET A 141 -2.49 11.80 -5.47
C MET A 141 -1.31 12.63 -5.99
N ALA A 142 -0.20 12.01 -6.37
CA ALA A 142 0.97 12.68 -6.92
C ALA A 142 0.62 13.44 -8.21
N LEU A 143 -0.17 12.80 -9.10
CA LEU A 143 -0.66 13.43 -10.34
C LEU A 143 -1.78 14.47 -10.12
N GLY A 144 -2.24 14.66 -8.87
CA GLY A 144 -3.33 15.60 -8.56
C GLY A 144 -4.72 15.16 -9.01
N GLU A 145 -4.88 13.89 -9.42
CA GLU A 145 -6.17 13.29 -9.79
C GLU A 145 -7.08 13.10 -8.58
N LEU A 146 -6.47 12.81 -7.40
CA LEU A 146 -7.15 12.63 -6.13
C LEU A 146 -6.78 13.74 -5.13
N ARG A 147 -7.82 14.27 -4.46
CA ARG A 147 -7.69 15.23 -3.36
C ARG A 147 -8.19 14.61 -2.07
N ILE A 148 -7.82 15.17 -0.90
CA ILE A 148 -8.26 14.67 0.42
C ILE A 148 -9.79 14.49 0.48
N ARG A 149 -10.58 15.38 -0.10
CA ARG A 149 -12.04 15.33 -0.11
C ARG A 149 -12.63 14.12 -0.86
N ASP A 150 -11.82 13.46 -1.72
CA ASP A 150 -12.29 12.34 -2.56
C ASP A 150 -12.20 10.98 -1.83
N TRP A 151 -11.70 10.94 -0.58
CA TRP A 151 -11.48 9.74 0.22
C TRP A 151 -12.67 8.79 0.24
N TRP A 152 -13.90 9.31 0.43
CA TRP A 152 -15.10 8.48 0.49
C TRP A 152 -15.47 7.85 -0.86
N ARG A 153 -15.18 8.56 -1.95
CA ARG A 153 -15.38 8.05 -3.31
C ARG A 153 -14.40 6.91 -3.60
N VAL A 154 -13.17 7.03 -3.14
CA VAL A 154 -12.14 5.98 -3.24
C VAL A 154 -12.54 4.77 -2.42
N ILE A 155 -12.96 4.94 -1.15
CA ILE A 155 -13.41 3.82 -0.31
C ILE A 155 -14.55 3.04 -0.95
N ARG A 156 -15.58 3.72 -1.47
CA ARG A 156 -16.69 3.04 -2.16
C ARG A 156 -16.23 2.24 -3.36
N ARG A 157 -15.27 2.76 -4.10
CA ARG A 157 -14.69 2.06 -5.26
C ARG A 157 -13.89 0.84 -4.81
N GLU A 158 -13.05 0.99 -3.80
CA GLU A 158 -12.24 -0.09 -3.26
C GLU A 158 -13.06 -1.18 -2.55
N LEU A 159 -14.21 -0.84 -1.95
CA LEU A 159 -15.14 -1.85 -1.45
C LEU A 159 -15.61 -2.80 -2.56
N VAL A 160 -16.01 -2.25 -3.70
CA VAL A 160 -16.48 -3.06 -4.84
C VAL A 160 -15.33 -3.82 -5.48
N THR A 161 -14.20 -3.15 -5.69
CA THR A 161 -13.00 -3.75 -6.29
C THR A 161 -12.44 -4.86 -5.40
N GLY A 162 -12.24 -4.58 -4.11
CA GLY A 162 -11.70 -5.53 -3.14
C GLY A 162 -12.62 -6.74 -2.94
N LEU A 163 -13.96 -6.53 -2.92
CA LEU A 163 -14.91 -7.64 -2.89
C LEU A 163 -14.80 -8.49 -4.16
N GLY A 164 -14.74 -7.87 -5.33
CA GLY A 164 -14.59 -8.58 -6.61
C GLY A 164 -13.29 -9.39 -6.66
N LEU A 165 -12.16 -8.78 -6.30
CA LEU A 165 -10.86 -9.46 -6.22
C LEU A 165 -10.87 -10.61 -5.20
N GLY A 166 -11.45 -10.36 -4.02
CA GLY A 166 -11.60 -11.37 -2.97
C GLY A 166 -12.40 -12.58 -3.43
N LEU A 167 -13.52 -12.37 -4.12
CA LEU A 167 -14.36 -13.44 -4.68
C LEU A 167 -13.63 -14.24 -5.78
N ILE A 168 -12.84 -13.57 -6.62
CA ILE A 168 -12.01 -14.23 -7.64
C ILE A 168 -10.99 -15.16 -6.95
N LEU A 169 -10.23 -14.64 -5.98
CA LEU A 169 -9.23 -15.42 -5.27
C LEU A 169 -9.87 -16.54 -4.42
N ALA A 170 -11.01 -16.26 -3.80
CA ALA A 170 -11.80 -17.27 -3.08
C ALA A 170 -12.24 -18.42 -4.00
N SER A 171 -12.69 -18.11 -5.21
CA SER A 171 -13.08 -19.12 -6.21
C SER A 171 -11.89 -20.01 -6.61
N ILE A 172 -10.72 -19.40 -6.83
CA ILE A 172 -9.49 -20.15 -7.13
C ILE A 172 -9.11 -21.03 -5.94
N GLY A 173 -9.17 -20.51 -4.72
CA GLY A 173 -8.90 -21.25 -3.48
C GLY A 173 -9.85 -22.43 -3.28
N LEU A 174 -11.14 -22.22 -3.51
CA LEU A 174 -12.16 -23.28 -3.47
C LEU A 174 -11.85 -24.40 -4.47
N VAL A 175 -11.63 -24.05 -5.73
CA VAL A 175 -11.28 -25.03 -6.77
C VAL A 175 -10.04 -25.82 -6.38
N ARG A 176 -9.00 -25.14 -5.87
CA ARG A 176 -7.76 -25.76 -5.39
C ARG A 176 -8.02 -26.78 -4.27
N ILE A 177 -8.82 -26.42 -3.27
CA ILE A 177 -9.11 -27.31 -2.12
C ILE A 177 -9.94 -28.51 -2.58
N LEU A 178 -11.00 -28.30 -3.35
CA LEU A 178 -11.86 -29.36 -3.86
C LEU A 178 -11.09 -30.33 -4.77
N LEU A 179 -10.24 -29.82 -5.64
CA LEU A 179 -9.41 -30.63 -6.54
C LEU A 179 -8.41 -31.49 -5.74
N TRP A 180 -7.72 -30.93 -4.75
CA TRP A 180 -6.78 -31.67 -3.91
C TRP A 180 -7.46 -32.69 -3.02
N GLN A 181 -8.65 -32.39 -2.54
CA GLN A 181 -9.46 -33.37 -1.81
C GLN A 181 -9.85 -34.53 -2.70
N PHE A 182 -10.29 -34.25 -3.94
CA PHE A 182 -10.67 -35.28 -4.89
C PHE A 182 -9.50 -36.20 -5.31
N LEU A 183 -8.32 -35.62 -5.53
CA LEU A 183 -7.15 -36.35 -6.01
C LEU A 183 -6.39 -37.08 -4.90
N PHE A 184 -6.33 -36.52 -3.70
CA PHE A 184 -5.41 -36.93 -2.64
C PHE A 184 -6.08 -37.14 -1.28
N SER A 185 -7.37 -36.85 -1.13
CA SER A 185 -8.09 -36.86 0.16
C SER A 185 -7.36 -36.06 1.26
N ALA A 186 -6.78 -34.90 0.85
CA ALA A 186 -5.78 -34.17 1.63
C ALA A 186 -6.34 -33.46 2.88
N TYR A 187 -7.65 -33.18 2.96
CA TYR A 187 -8.25 -32.32 3.98
C TYR A 187 -9.27 -33.03 4.89
N GLY A 188 -9.39 -34.35 4.77
CA GLY A 188 -10.28 -35.18 5.62
C GLY A 188 -11.77 -34.92 5.39
N ASP A 189 -12.61 -35.37 6.35
CA ASP A 189 -14.08 -35.36 6.22
C ASP A 189 -14.70 -33.98 6.25
N HIS A 190 -14.03 -33.00 6.88
CA HIS A 190 -14.50 -31.61 7.01
C HIS A 190 -13.96 -30.66 5.92
N TYR A 191 -13.45 -31.22 4.82
CA TYR A 191 -12.84 -30.42 3.73
C TYR A 191 -13.73 -29.29 3.21
N PHE A 192 -15.04 -29.47 3.19
CA PHE A 192 -15.97 -28.44 2.73
C PHE A 192 -15.99 -27.23 3.66
N LEU A 193 -15.97 -27.44 4.98
CA LEU A 193 -15.90 -26.37 5.97
C LEU A 193 -14.55 -25.64 5.91
N VAL A 194 -13.45 -26.38 5.69
CA VAL A 194 -12.12 -25.79 5.46
C VAL A 194 -12.14 -24.94 4.19
N ALA A 195 -12.73 -25.43 3.09
CA ALA A 195 -12.84 -24.69 1.85
C ALA A 195 -13.65 -23.39 2.01
N MET A 196 -14.78 -23.44 2.72
CA MET A 196 -15.60 -22.27 3.04
C MET A 196 -14.84 -21.27 3.92
N THR A 197 -14.14 -21.76 4.94
CA THR A 197 -13.31 -20.90 5.81
C THR A 197 -12.25 -20.15 5.00
N VAL A 198 -11.52 -20.86 4.14
CA VAL A 198 -10.49 -20.25 3.29
C VAL A 198 -11.11 -19.23 2.31
N ALA A 199 -12.23 -19.56 1.67
CA ALA A 199 -12.89 -18.67 0.72
C ALA A 199 -13.41 -17.39 1.37
N LEU A 200 -14.07 -17.50 2.51
CA LEU A 200 -14.57 -16.33 3.26
C LEU A 200 -13.41 -15.49 3.78
N SER A 201 -12.36 -16.12 4.30
CA SER A 201 -11.19 -15.43 4.80
C SER A 201 -10.43 -14.71 3.69
N LEU A 202 -10.22 -15.35 2.53
CA LEU A 202 -9.62 -14.69 1.35
C LEU A 202 -10.43 -13.45 0.96
N THR A 203 -11.75 -13.59 0.87
CA THR A 203 -12.62 -12.45 0.52
C THR A 203 -12.48 -11.32 1.54
N GLY A 204 -12.53 -11.64 2.84
CA GLY A 204 -12.43 -10.66 3.92
C GLY A 204 -11.06 -9.98 3.99
N VAL A 205 -9.98 -10.76 3.91
CA VAL A 205 -8.61 -10.25 4.03
C VAL A 205 -8.20 -9.44 2.80
N VAL A 206 -8.58 -9.85 1.60
CA VAL A 206 -8.33 -9.09 0.35
C VAL A 206 -9.10 -7.77 0.35
N LEU A 207 -10.37 -7.80 0.74
CA LEU A 207 -11.18 -6.58 0.90
C LEU A 207 -10.56 -5.63 1.93
N TRP A 208 -10.17 -6.16 3.09
CA TRP A 208 -9.50 -5.40 4.14
C TRP A 208 -8.18 -4.78 3.65
N GLY A 209 -7.34 -5.57 2.95
CA GLY A 209 -6.09 -5.10 2.36
C GLY A 209 -6.31 -3.95 1.39
N SER A 210 -7.25 -4.08 0.44
CA SER A 210 -7.62 -2.99 -0.50
C SER A 210 -8.05 -1.73 0.24
N LEU A 211 -8.88 -1.86 1.27
CA LEU A 211 -9.35 -0.72 2.06
C LEU A 211 -8.20 -0.04 2.81
N MET A 212 -7.38 -0.81 3.53
CA MET A 212 -6.25 -0.24 4.28
C MET A 212 -5.24 0.41 3.35
N GLY A 213 -4.90 -0.25 2.24
CA GLY A 213 -3.99 0.31 1.24
C GLY A 213 -4.50 1.61 0.63
N SER A 214 -5.81 1.74 0.43
CA SER A 214 -6.38 2.95 -0.16
C SER A 214 -6.59 4.08 0.85
N ILE A 215 -6.91 3.78 2.11
CA ILE A 215 -7.20 4.78 3.15
C ILE A 215 -5.93 5.40 3.70
N LEU A 216 -4.87 4.61 3.89
CA LEU A 216 -3.67 5.02 4.60
C LEU A 216 -2.98 6.26 3.98
N PRO A 217 -2.84 6.39 2.64
CA PRO A 217 -2.29 7.59 2.02
C PRO A 217 -3.11 8.86 2.33
N PHE A 218 -4.45 8.74 2.42
CA PHE A 218 -5.31 9.87 2.80
C PHE A 218 -5.12 10.28 4.26
N ILE A 219 -4.96 9.31 5.15
CA ILE A 219 -4.69 9.57 6.58
C ILE A 219 -3.37 10.32 6.71
N LEU A 220 -2.29 9.82 6.10
CA LEU A 220 -0.97 10.46 6.17
C LEU A 220 -1.01 11.88 5.61
N ARG A 221 -1.63 12.08 4.47
CA ARG A 221 -1.79 13.41 3.88
C ARG A 221 -2.63 14.34 4.76
N GLY A 222 -3.67 13.82 5.42
CA GLY A 222 -4.50 14.57 6.36
C GLY A 222 -3.75 15.00 7.63
N LEU A 223 -2.74 14.23 8.03
CA LEU A 223 -1.84 14.52 9.14
C LEU A 223 -0.65 15.42 8.75
N GLY A 224 -0.53 15.79 7.47
CA GLY A 224 0.58 16.60 6.96
C GLY A 224 1.84 15.80 6.61
N PHE A 225 1.75 14.46 6.58
CA PHE A 225 2.83 13.59 6.12
C PHE A 225 2.71 13.33 4.62
N ASP A 226 3.84 12.94 4.02
CA ASP A 226 3.89 12.51 2.63
C ASP A 226 3.11 11.20 2.43
N PRO A 227 2.10 11.17 1.53
CA PRO A 227 1.34 9.96 1.22
C PRO A 227 2.20 8.78 0.75
N ALA A 228 3.33 9.04 0.06
CA ALA A 228 4.25 8.01 -0.42
C ALA A 228 4.91 7.22 0.73
N SER A 229 4.92 7.77 1.95
CA SER A 229 5.35 7.06 3.16
C SER A 229 4.43 5.90 3.55
N ALA A 230 3.18 5.84 3.04
CA ALA A 230 2.33 4.65 3.11
C ALA A 230 2.85 3.55 2.16
N SER A 231 4.10 3.16 2.34
CA SER A 231 4.79 2.24 1.43
C SER A 231 4.07 0.89 1.30
N ALA A 232 4.24 0.24 0.14
CA ALA A 232 3.67 -1.08 -0.09
C ALA A 232 4.09 -2.13 0.97
N PRO A 233 5.36 -2.21 1.40
CA PRO A 233 5.75 -3.08 2.50
C PRO A 233 5.09 -2.74 3.84
N PHE A 234 4.86 -1.46 4.14
CA PHE A 234 4.19 -1.06 5.37
C PHE A 234 2.73 -1.53 5.40
N VAL A 235 2.01 -1.35 4.29
CA VAL A 235 0.64 -1.84 4.15
C VAL A 235 0.60 -3.36 4.25
N ALA A 236 1.55 -4.07 3.63
CA ALA A 236 1.65 -5.52 3.72
C ALA A 236 1.80 -5.97 5.18
N THR A 237 2.77 -5.43 5.92
CA THR A 237 2.98 -5.75 7.35
C THR A 237 1.72 -5.47 8.20
N LEU A 238 1.03 -4.35 7.95
CA LEU A 238 -0.23 -4.04 8.65
C LEU A 238 -1.32 -5.08 8.36
N VAL A 239 -1.43 -5.49 7.10
CA VAL A 239 -2.43 -6.48 6.65
C VAL A 239 -2.06 -7.88 7.13
N ASP A 240 -0.78 -8.22 7.26
CA ASP A 240 -0.32 -9.52 7.77
C ASP A 240 -0.81 -9.75 9.20
N VAL A 241 -0.63 -8.77 10.09
CA VAL A 241 -1.13 -8.85 11.47
C VAL A 241 -2.66 -8.90 11.52
N THR A 242 -3.32 -7.94 10.86
CA THR A 242 -4.78 -7.80 10.93
C THR A 242 -5.51 -8.88 10.13
N GLY A 243 -4.94 -9.32 9.01
CA GLY A 243 -5.45 -10.40 8.19
C GLY A 243 -5.43 -11.75 8.90
N LEU A 244 -4.39 -11.99 9.71
CA LEU A 244 -4.33 -13.18 10.57
C LEU A 244 -5.51 -13.22 11.56
N VAL A 245 -5.79 -12.08 12.21
CA VAL A 245 -6.92 -11.97 13.14
C VAL A 245 -8.25 -12.23 12.41
N ILE A 246 -8.44 -11.64 11.22
CA ILE A 246 -9.63 -11.89 10.39
C ILE A 246 -9.74 -13.37 10.06
N TYR A 247 -8.65 -14.01 9.60
CA TYR A 247 -8.63 -15.42 9.23
C TYR A 247 -9.07 -16.33 10.36
N PHE A 248 -8.43 -16.24 11.52
CA PHE A 248 -8.76 -17.10 12.66
C PHE A 248 -10.13 -16.78 13.26
N THR A 249 -10.59 -15.52 13.19
CA THR A 249 -11.95 -15.16 13.58
C THR A 249 -12.98 -15.84 12.67
N VAL A 250 -12.78 -15.83 11.36
CA VAL A 250 -13.63 -16.53 10.39
C VAL A 250 -13.57 -18.05 10.64
N ALA A 251 -12.36 -18.60 10.85
CA ALA A 251 -12.17 -20.02 11.17
C ALA A 251 -12.94 -20.42 12.44
N ALA A 252 -12.85 -19.63 13.51
CA ALA A 252 -13.58 -19.86 14.75
C ALA A 252 -15.10 -19.81 14.55
N MET A 253 -15.61 -18.93 13.67
CA MET A 253 -17.05 -18.88 13.38
C MET A 253 -17.55 -20.06 12.57
N VAL A 254 -16.78 -20.50 11.56
CA VAL A 254 -17.20 -21.54 10.60
C VAL A 254 -16.99 -22.95 11.16
N LEU A 255 -15.89 -23.17 11.90
CA LEU A 255 -15.47 -24.50 12.36
C LEU A 255 -15.86 -24.82 13.80
N ARG A 256 -16.53 -23.91 14.49
CA ARG A 256 -16.98 -24.10 15.88
C ARG A 256 -17.88 -25.30 16.00
N GLY A 257 -17.53 -26.24 16.93
CA GLY A 257 -18.27 -27.44 17.17
C GLY A 257 -17.99 -28.61 16.19
N THR A 258 -17.00 -28.43 15.29
CA THR A 258 -16.50 -29.48 14.38
C THR A 258 -15.00 -29.68 14.55
N LEU A 259 -14.17 -28.81 14.01
CA LEU A 259 -12.71 -28.87 14.14
C LEU A 259 -12.18 -27.94 15.28
N LEU A 260 -12.96 -26.98 15.70
CA LEU A 260 -12.64 -26.02 16.80
C LEU A 260 -13.63 -26.10 17.95
#